data_3e036a0e8ed172bb867f74eebeed268b
#
_entry.id   3e036a0e8ed172bb867f74eebeed268b
#
_cell.length_a   1.000
_cell.length_b   1.000
_cell.length_c   1.000
_cell.angle_alpha   90.00
_cell.angle_beta   90.00
_cell.angle_gamma   90.00
#
_symmetry.space_group_name_H-M   'P 1'
#
loop_
_entity.id
_entity.type
_entity.pdbx_description
1 polymer ?
#
loop_
_entity_poly.entity_id
_entity_poly.type
_entity_poly.pdbx_seq_one_letter_code
_entity_poly.pdbx_strand_id
1 'polypeptide(L)'
;MLERRQGSGTYVLSLGGGSAIADYFAAANNRDLIELRQTLEVTAAGLAAQRRDEDDIEQLRALLVRRNELWAPRHVEPHNVEEAISTDIAVHRAVVAASHNALYLELYDSLLGLMDHYMRGNPIGAECSFEHEHTRLVESVIAGDIGGATSATERLFTELGLSRDQPGRNFPHHPHD
;
A
#
# COMPACT_ATOMS: atom_id res chain seq x y z
N MET A 1 26.11 11.58 7.68
CA MET A 1 27.47 12.15 7.92
C MET A 1 28.50 11.13 7.42
N LEU A 2 29.48 11.55 6.64
CA LEU A 2 30.55 10.66 6.15
C LEU A 2 31.82 10.94 6.94
N GLU A 3 32.42 9.92 7.52
CA GLU A 3 33.73 9.99 8.14
C GLU A 3 34.73 9.15 7.35
N ARG A 4 35.86 9.73 6.99
CA ARG A 4 36.95 9.06 6.30
C ARG A 4 38.08 8.80 7.26
N ARG A 5 38.40 7.54 7.54
CA ARG A 5 39.55 7.14 8.34
C ARG A 5 40.64 6.62 7.42
N GLN A 6 41.87 7.13 7.61
CA GLN A 6 43.01 6.75 6.79
C GLN A 6 43.34 5.26 7.01
N GLY A 7 43.28 4.47 5.95
CA GLY A 7 43.58 3.03 5.97
C GLY A 7 42.39 2.06 6.12
N SER A 8 41.13 2.54 6.32
CA SER A 8 39.99 1.67 6.60
C SER A 8 38.78 1.87 5.67
N GLY A 9 38.92 2.66 4.61
CA GLY A 9 37.81 2.92 3.68
C GLY A 9 36.89 4.05 4.16
N THR A 10 35.79 4.22 3.47
CA THR A 10 34.74 5.20 3.79
C THR A 10 33.56 4.47 4.43
N TYR A 11 33.21 4.85 5.64
CA TYR A 11 32.06 4.30 6.34
C TYR A 11 30.92 5.31 6.38
N VAL A 12 29.71 4.85 6.14
CA VAL A 12 28.49 5.62 6.41
C VAL A 12 28.15 5.43 7.88
N LEU A 13 28.44 6.43 8.72
CA LEU A 13 28.23 6.38 10.17
C LEU A 13 26.76 6.51 10.57
N SER A 14 25.97 7.09 9.73
CA SER A 14 24.51 7.20 9.82
C SER A 14 24.02 7.68 8.47
N LEU A 15 23.14 6.93 7.86
CA LEU A 15 22.12 7.57 7.06
C LEU A 15 21.24 8.25 8.11
N GLY A 16 21.56 9.46 8.51
CA GLY A 16 20.71 10.30 9.36
C GLY A 16 19.38 10.55 8.68
N GLY A 17 18.66 9.50 8.42
CA GLY A 17 17.76 9.43 7.34
C GLY A 17 16.41 8.82 7.59
N GLY A 18 16.08 8.45 8.80
CA GLY A 18 14.67 8.23 9.11
C GLY A 18 13.86 9.49 8.86
N SER A 19 14.41 10.68 9.19
CA SER A 19 13.73 11.95 8.95
C SER A 19 13.85 12.42 7.49
N ALA A 20 14.99 12.29 6.84
CA ALA A 20 15.17 12.84 5.49
C ALA A 20 14.34 12.13 4.42
N ILE A 21 14.20 10.80 4.47
CA ILE A 21 13.31 10.07 3.57
C ILE A 21 11.85 10.35 3.91
N ALA A 22 11.49 10.35 5.20
CA ALA A 22 10.15 10.68 5.64
C ALA A 22 9.77 12.12 5.29
N ASP A 23 10.69 13.09 5.47
CA ASP A 23 10.47 14.48 5.08
C ASP A 23 10.34 14.64 3.56
N TYR A 24 11.12 13.88 2.78
CA TYR A 24 11.00 13.86 1.33
C TYR A 24 9.66 13.29 0.88
N PHE A 25 9.23 12.19 1.48
CA PHE A 25 7.93 11.59 1.19
C PHE A 25 6.78 12.48 1.68
N ALA A 26 6.91 13.17 2.81
CA ALA A 26 5.91 14.11 3.28
C ALA A 26 5.71 15.31 2.34
N ALA A 27 6.74 15.65 1.55
CA ALA A 27 6.68 16.68 0.51
C ALA A 27 6.22 16.13 -0.86
N ALA A 28 6.14 14.79 -1.02
CA ALA A 28 5.70 14.17 -2.25
C ALA A 28 4.21 14.44 -2.50
N ASN A 29 3.85 14.68 -3.75
CA ASN A 29 2.44 14.78 -4.09
C ASN A 29 1.79 13.39 -4.11
N ASN A 30 0.48 13.36 -3.97
CA ASN A 30 -0.30 12.13 -3.91
C ASN A 30 -0.16 11.24 -5.15
N ARG A 31 0.09 11.82 -6.29
CA ARG A 31 0.25 11.10 -7.56
C ARG A 31 1.56 10.31 -7.55
N ASP A 32 2.66 10.95 -7.17
CA ASP A 32 3.98 10.31 -7.09
C ASP A 32 3.96 9.14 -6.09
N LEU A 33 3.25 9.31 -4.97
CA LEU A 33 3.07 8.26 -3.97
C LEU A 33 2.30 7.05 -4.53
N ILE A 34 1.24 7.29 -5.31
CA ILE A 34 0.46 6.21 -5.95
C ILE A 34 1.30 5.50 -7.00
N GLU A 35 2.03 6.22 -7.83
CA GLU A 35 2.90 5.65 -8.86
C GLU A 35 4.01 4.78 -8.24
N LEU A 36 4.59 5.23 -7.12
CA LEU A 36 5.58 4.45 -6.37
C LEU A 36 4.96 3.18 -5.77
N ARG A 37 3.80 3.30 -5.14
CA ARG A 37 3.05 2.15 -4.61
C ARG A 37 2.76 1.13 -5.70
N GLN A 38 2.20 1.58 -6.82
CA GLN A 38 1.89 0.70 -7.94
C GLN A 38 3.11 -0.09 -8.38
N THR A 39 4.25 0.58 -8.58
CA THR A 39 5.48 -0.07 -9.02
C THR A 39 5.94 -1.13 -8.02
N LEU A 40 5.92 -0.81 -6.73
CA LEU A 40 6.36 -1.70 -5.66
C LEU A 40 5.38 -2.88 -5.50
N GLU A 41 4.09 -2.58 -5.40
CA GLU A 41 3.08 -3.60 -5.08
C GLU A 41 2.83 -4.56 -6.25
N VAL A 42 2.86 -4.11 -7.51
CA VAL A 42 2.76 -5.01 -8.68
C VAL A 42 3.90 -6.01 -8.69
N THR A 43 5.14 -5.55 -8.45
CA THR A 43 6.30 -6.43 -8.39
C THR A 43 6.22 -7.38 -7.19
N ALA A 44 5.84 -6.86 -6.02
CA ALA A 44 5.71 -7.66 -4.81
C ALA A 44 4.62 -8.74 -4.93
N ALA A 45 3.47 -8.43 -5.55
CA ALA A 45 2.40 -9.40 -5.78
C ALA A 45 2.85 -10.58 -6.66
N GLY A 46 3.60 -10.32 -7.72
CA GLY A 46 4.18 -11.38 -8.55
C GLY A 46 5.17 -12.26 -7.79
N LEU A 47 6.01 -11.66 -6.93
CA LEU A 47 6.94 -12.40 -6.07
C LEU A 47 6.20 -13.17 -4.98
N ALA A 48 5.17 -12.59 -4.37
CA ALA A 48 4.34 -13.24 -3.38
C ALA A 48 3.69 -14.52 -3.95
N ALA A 49 3.12 -14.44 -5.15
CA ALA A 49 2.56 -15.61 -5.83
C ALA A 49 3.59 -16.75 -6.04
N GLN A 50 4.88 -16.42 -6.11
CA GLN A 50 5.96 -17.41 -6.26
C GLN A 50 6.44 -17.97 -4.92
N ARG A 51 6.41 -17.17 -3.84
CA ARG A 51 7.18 -17.42 -2.61
C ARG A 51 6.34 -17.64 -1.38
N ARG A 52 5.02 -17.26 -1.41
CA ARG A 52 4.14 -17.42 -0.24
C ARG A 52 4.23 -18.82 0.34
N ASP A 53 4.22 -18.90 1.65
CA ASP A 53 4.11 -20.14 2.42
C ASP A 53 2.68 -20.32 2.99
N GLU A 54 2.48 -21.35 3.81
CA GLU A 54 1.17 -21.64 4.38
C GLU A 54 0.71 -20.58 5.40
N ASP A 55 1.65 -19.98 6.13
CA ASP A 55 1.34 -18.93 7.11
C ASP A 55 0.87 -17.65 6.38
N ASP A 56 1.52 -17.29 5.25
CA ASP A 56 1.09 -16.20 4.39
C ASP A 56 -0.31 -16.44 3.84
N ILE A 57 -0.61 -17.66 3.37
CA ILE A 57 -1.91 -18.04 2.83
C ILE A 57 -3.00 -17.89 3.88
N GLU A 58 -2.77 -18.37 5.11
CA GLU A 58 -3.72 -18.24 6.20
C GLU A 58 -3.99 -16.77 6.54
N GLN A 59 -2.92 -15.98 6.68
CA GLN A 59 -3.02 -14.55 6.97
C GLN A 59 -3.76 -13.78 5.88
N LEU A 60 -3.43 -14.02 4.61
CA LEU A 60 -4.07 -13.35 3.49
C LEU A 60 -5.57 -13.65 3.40
N ARG A 61 -5.97 -14.91 3.64
CA ARG A 61 -7.40 -15.29 3.70
C ARG A 61 -8.14 -14.57 4.82
N ALA A 62 -7.58 -14.56 6.02
CA ALA A 62 -8.21 -13.91 7.17
C ALA A 62 -8.39 -12.40 6.94
N LEU A 63 -7.36 -11.73 6.44
CA LEU A 63 -7.40 -10.31 6.14
C LEU A 63 -8.39 -9.97 5.03
N LEU A 64 -8.44 -10.76 3.96
CA LEU A 64 -9.40 -10.54 2.87
C LEU A 64 -10.85 -10.65 3.35
N VAL A 65 -11.17 -11.69 4.13
CA VAL A 65 -12.51 -11.86 4.70
C VAL A 65 -12.88 -10.65 5.54
N ARG A 66 -12.01 -10.26 6.47
CA ARG A 66 -12.27 -9.11 7.34
C ARG A 66 -12.43 -7.81 6.57
N ARG A 67 -11.57 -7.57 5.57
CA ARG A 67 -11.65 -6.40 4.71
C ARG A 67 -13.02 -6.35 3.98
N ASN A 68 -13.41 -7.44 3.35
CA ASN A 68 -14.65 -7.47 2.57
C ASN A 68 -15.88 -7.30 3.47
N GLU A 69 -15.88 -7.82 4.70
CA GLU A 69 -16.92 -7.56 5.68
C GLU A 69 -17.06 -6.07 6.02
N LEU A 70 -15.94 -5.38 6.23
CA LEU A 70 -15.91 -3.96 6.60
C LEU A 70 -16.29 -3.02 5.46
N TRP A 71 -15.96 -3.40 4.22
CA TRP A 71 -16.28 -2.62 3.02
C TRP A 71 -17.64 -2.98 2.39
N ALA A 72 -18.36 -3.96 2.95
CA ALA A 72 -19.69 -4.29 2.46
C ALA A 72 -20.65 -3.11 2.66
N PRO A 73 -21.52 -2.78 1.68
CA PRO A 73 -22.34 -1.56 1.68
C PRO A 73 -23.24 -1.38 2.91
N ARG A 74 -23.49 -2.45 3.66
CA ARG A 74 -24.33 -2.45 4.86
C ARG A 74 -23.62 -2.08 6.16
N HIS A 75 -22.29 -1.93 6.14
CA HIS A 75 -21.49 -1.79 7.35
C HIS A 75 -20.60 -0.54 7.38
N VAL A 76 -20.73 0.35 6.40
CA VAL A 76 -19.99 1.63 6.40
C VAL A 76 -20.70 2.62 7.34
N GLU A 77 -20.73 2.24 8.61
CA GLU A 77 -21.01 3.19 9.69
C GLU A 77 -19.73 4.02 9.93
N PRO A 78 -19.84 5.30 10.28
CA PRO A 78 -18.66 6.17 10.47
C PRO A 78 -17.62 5.64 11.46
N HIS A 79 -18.02 4.83 12.43
CA HIS A 79 -17.13 4.22 13.43
C HIS A 79 -16.30 3.05 12.90
N ASN A 80 -16.67 2.51 11.74
CA ASN A 80 -15.94 1.38 11.11
C ASN A 80 -14.97 1.84 10.01
N VAL A 81 -14.98 3.12 9.62
CA VAL A 81 -14.13 3.64 8.53
C VAL A 81 -12.65 3.48 8.85
N GLU A 82 -12.27 3.76 10.10
CA GLU A 82 -10.86 3.63 10.52
C GLU A 82 -10.39 2.18 10.45
N GLU A 83 -11.21 1.24 10.92
CA GLU A 83 -10.91 -0.19 10.85
C GLU A 83 -10.89 -0.68 9.41
N ALA A 84 -11.79 -0.20 8.57
CA ALA A 84 -11.82 -0.53 7.15
C ALA A 84 -10.53 -0.10 6.44
N ILE A 85 -10.08 1.14 6.65
CA ILE A 85 -8.82 1.67 6.07
C ILE A 85 -7.62 0.86 6.59
N SER A 86 -7.53 0.63 7.89
CA SER A 86 -6.39 -0.10 8.46
C SER A 86 -6.35 -1.56 8.00
N THR A 87 -7.51 -2.18 7.79
CA THR A 87 -7.58 -3.55 7.27
C THR A 87 -7.22 -3.61 5.78
N ASP A 88 -7.61 -2.61 4.99
CA ASP A 88 -7.21 -2.48 3.59
C ASP A 88 -5.68 -2.36 3.47
N ILE A 89 -5.07 -1.48 4.25
CA ILE A 89 -3.61 -1.35 4.34
C ILE A 89 -2.95 -2.68 4.76
N ALA A 90 -3.56 -3.40 5.71
CA ALA A 90 -3.02 -4.67 6.17
C ALA A 90 -3.03 -5.77 5.09
N VAL A 91 -4.05 -5.81 4.22
CA VAL A 91 -4.07 -6.73 3.05
C VAL A 91 -2.90 -6.45 2.13
N HIS A 92 -2.71 -5.20 1.73
CA HIS A 92 -1.61 -4.81 0.84
C HIS A 92 -0.24 -5.11 1.46
N ARG A 93 -0.07 -4.77 2.76
CA ARG A 93 1.17 -5.08 3.49
C ARG A 93 1.44 -6.58 3.56
N ALA A 94 0.43 -7.40 3.77
CA ALA A 94 0.58 -8.85 3.81
C ALA A 94 1.01 -9.42 2.44
N VAL A 95 0.49 -8.90 1.33
CA VAL A 95 0.96 -9.26 -0.02
C VAL A 95 2.44 -8.90 -0.19
N VAL A 96 2.86 -7.70 0.25
CA VAL A 96 4.28 -7.31 0.18
C VAL A 96 5.15 -8.20 1.06
N ALA A 97 4.70 -8.55 2.27
CA ALA A 97 5.41 -9.46 3.18
C ALA A 97 5.58 -10.86 2.57
N ALA A 98 4.53 -11.41 1.96
CA ALA A 98 4.54 -12.71 1.28
C ALA A 98 5.48 -12.76 0.05
N SER A 99 6.00 -11.61 -0.41
CA SER A 99 7.07 -11.58 -1.40
C SER A 99 8.39 -12.11 -0.86
N HIS A 100 8.52 -12.26 0.47
CA HIS A 100 9.75 -12.63 1.18
C HIS A 100 10.97 -11.79 0.75
N ASN A 101 10.72 -10.52 0.39
CA ASN A 101 11.75 -9.53 0.10
C ASN A 101 11.77 -8.48 1.22
N ALA A 102 12.71 -8.62 2.14
CA ALA A 102 12.82 -7.73 3.29
C ALA A 102 12.96 -6.25 2.92
N LEU A 103 13.64 -5.94 1.80
CA LEU A 103 13.79 -4.55 1.36
C LEU A 103 12.47 -3.96 0.85
N TYR A 104 11.64 -4.76 0.18
CA TYR A 104 10.31 -4.31 -0.24
C TYR A 104 9.41 -4.03 0.97
N LEU A 105 9.46 -4.89 1.99
CA LEU A 105 8.68 -4.71 3.20
C LEU A 105 9.13 -3.46 3.98
N GLU A 106 10.43 -3.27 4.17
CA GLU A 106 10.98 -2.07 4.83
C GLU A 106 10.62 -0.78 4.09
N LEU A 107 10.71 -0.78 2.76
CA LEU A 107 10.31 0.36 1.95
C LEU A 107 8.81 0.62 2.08
N TYR A 108 8.00 -0.42 2.00
CA TYR A 108 6.54 -0.32 2.15
C TYR A 108 6.15 0.22 3.52
N ASP A 109 6.74 -0.31 4.60
CA ASP A 109 6.50 0.14 5.96
C ASP A 109 6.90 1.62 6.15
N SER A 110 7.96 2.08 5.47
CA SER A 110 8.34 3.49 5.44
C SER A 110 7.32 4.39 4.73
N LEU A 111 6.53 3.85 3.80
CA LEU A 111 5.47 4.56 3.09
C LEU A 111 4.13 4.54 3.85
N LEU A 112 3.93 3.58 4.77
CA LEU A 112 2.64 3.37 5.43
C LEU A 112 2.11 4.61 6.16
N GLY A 113 2.98 5.35 6.86
CA GLY A 113 2.58 6.56 7.57
C GLY A 113 1.98 7.63 6.65
N LEU A 114 2.52 7.76 5.44
CA LEU A 114 2.01 8.69 4.43
C LEU A 114 0.72 8.20 3.81
N MET A 115 0.62 6.89 3.56
CA MET A 115 -0.56 6.26 3.01
C MET A 115 -1.75 6.36 3.96
N ASP A 116 -1.52 6.12 5.24
CA ASP A 116 -2.53 6.25 6.29
C ASP A 116 -3.06 7.70 6.36
N HIS A 117 -2.14 8.66 6.43
CA HIS A 117 -2.50 10.10 6.41
C HIS A 117 -3.29 10.47 5.15
N TYR A 118 -2.84 9.99 4.00
CA TYR A 118 -3.50 10.25 2.73
C TYR A 118 -4.91 9.63 2.65
N MET A 119 -5.09 8.37 3.03
CA MET A 119 -6.39 7.70 3.01
C MET A 119 -7.38 8.33 4.00
N ARG A 120 -6.92 8.75 5.18
CA ARG A 120 -7.76 9.45 6.16
C ARG A 120 -8.14 10.85 5.72
N GLY A 121 -7.24 11.55 5.03
CA GLY A 121 -7.51 12.89 4.48
C GLY A 121 -8.40 12.89 3.23
N ASN A 122 -8.48 11.75 2.54
CA ASN A 122 -9.27 11.57 1.32
C ASN A 122 -10.06 10.27 1.44
N PRO A 123 -11.10 10.22 2.26
CA PRO A 123 -11.89 9.00 2.40
C PRO A 123 -12.41 8.62 1.01
N ILE A 124 -11.88 7.52 0.48
CA ILE A 124 -12.42 6.89 -0.71
C ILE A 124 -13.80 6.45 -0.27
N GLY A 125 -14.83 7.03 -0.89
CA GLY A 125 -16.20 6.75 -0.47
C GLY A 125 -16.49 5.24 -0.55
N ALA A 126 -17.44 4.79 0.24
CA ALA A 126 -17.90 3.39 0.28
C ALA A 126 -18.25 2.81 -1.10
N GLU A 127 -18.40 3.68 -2.10
CA GLU A 127 -18.66 3.33 -3.50
C GLU A 127 -17.45 2.72 -4.21
N CYS A 128 -16.23 2.84 -3.65
CA CYS A 128 -14.98 2.39 -4.25
C CYS A 128 -14.32 1.30 -3.38
N SER A 129 -15.07 0.26 -3.00
CA SER A 129 -14.51 -0.83 -2.20
C SER A 129 -13.46 -1.65 -2.96
N PHE A 130 -13.49 -1.62 -4.30
CA PHE A 130 -12.63 -2.47 -5.15
C PHE A 130 -12.57 -3.93 -4.68
N GLU A 131 -13.67 -4.43 -4.10
CA GLU A 131 -13.76 -5.77 -3.50
C GLU A 131 -13.33 -6.86 -4.48
N HIS A 132 -13.80 -6.74 -5.73
CA HIS A 132 -13.48 -7.69 -6.77
C HIS A 132 -11.97 -7.78 -7.04
N GLU A 133 -11.30 -6.64 -7.14
CA GLU A 133 -9.87 -6.59 -7.46
C GLU A 133 -9.01 -7.03 -6.28
N HIS A 134 -9.38 -6.68 -5.04
CA HIS A 134 -8.70 -7.19 -3.85
C HIS A 134 -8.86 -8.71 -3.70
N THR A 135 -10.08 -9.22 -3.92
CA THR A 135 -10.34 -10.66 -3.90
C THR A 135 -9.48 -11.36 -4.95
N ARG A 136 -9.46 -10.83 -6.16
CA ARG A 136 -8.69 -11.41 -7.25
C ARG A 136 -7.17 -11.36 -7.00
N LEU A 137 -6.66 -10.28 -6.43
CA LEU A 137 -5.25 -10.18 -6.02
C LEU A 137 -4.88 -11.28 -5.04
N VAL A 138 -5.61 -11.36 -3.92
CA VAL A 138 -5.30 -12.32 -2.85
C VAL A 138 -5.46 -13.76 -3.34
N GLU A 139 -6.54 -14.08 -4.05
CA GLU A 139 -6.75 -15.42 -4.60
C GLU A 139 -5.67 -15.82 -5.60
N SER A 140 -5.20 -14.88 -6.45
CA SER A 140 -4.11 -15.15 -7.39
C SER A 140 -2.78 -15.40 -6.67
N VAL A 141 -2.48 -14.63 -5.61
CA VAL A 141 -1.30 -14.89 -4.78
C VAL A 141 -1.38 -16.27 -4.16
N ILE A 142 -2.51 -16.62 -3.52
CA ILE A 142 -2.71 -17.93 -2.88
C ILE A 142 -2.57 -19.07 -3.90
N ALA A 143 -3.15 -18.90 -5.10
CA ALA A 143 -3.07 -19.91 -6.17
C ALA A 143 -1.68 -20.03 -6.81
N GLY A 144 -0.78 -19.07 -6.60
CA GLY A 144 0.51 -19.00 -7.29
C GLY A 144 0.41 -18.49 -8.72
N ASP A 145 -0.66 -17.81 -9.06
CA ASP A 145 -0.89 -17.20 -10.36
C ASP A 145 -0.22 -15.83 -10.43
N ILE A 146 1.02 -15.80 -10.90
CA ILE A 146 1.83 -14.58 -11.03
C ILE A 146 1.12 -13.55 -11.92
N GLY A 147 0.61 -14.00 -13.08
CA GLY A 147 -0.05 -13.13 -14.05
C GLY A 147 -1.35 -12.53 -13.50
N GLY A 148 -2.14 -13.34 -12.81
CA GLY A 148 -3.35 -12.89 -12.13
C GLY A 148 -3.06 -11.89 -11.03
N ALA A 149 -2.06 -12.15 -10.18
CA ALA A 149 -1.67 -11.27 -9.08
C ALA A 149 -1.19 -9.89 -9.58
N THR A 150 -0.27 -9.86 -10.55
CA THR A 150 0.21 -8.59 -11.12
C THR A 150 -0.90 -7.82 -11.81
N SER A 151 -1.72 -8.48 -12.63
CA SER A 151 -2.82 -7.83 -13.35
C SER A 151 -3.93 -7.31 -12.42
N ALA A 152 -4.24 -8.01 -11.31
CA ALA A 152 -5.21 -7.53 -10.33
C ALA A 152 -4.69 -6.27 -9.63
N THR A 153 -3.41 -6.25 -9.25
CA THR A 153 -2.78 -5.08 -8.64
C THR A 153 -2.75 -3.89 -9.60
N GLU A 154 -2.38 -4.08 -10.85
CA GLU A 154 -2.41 -3.01 -11.86
C GLU A 154 -3.80 -2.40 -12.02
N ARG A 155 -4.85 -3.22 -12.03
CA ARG A 155 -6.24 -2.74 -12.11
C ARG A 155 -6.65 -1.94 -10.89
N LEU A 156 -6.31 -2.38 -9.68
CA LEU A 156 -6.56 -1.62 -8.45
C LEU A 156 -6.04 -0.19 -8.56
N PHE A 157 -4.81 -0.01 -9.01
CA PHE A 157 -4.21 1.32 -9.16
C PHE A 157 -4.78 2.11 -10.33
N THR A 158 -5.15 1.44 -11.42
CA THR A 158 -5.81 2.10 -12.57
C THR A 158 -7.18 2.64 -12.17
N GLU A 159 -7.99 1.85 -11.48
CA GLU A 159 -9.31 2.27 -11.00
C GLU A 159 -9.20 3.37 -9.94
N LEU A 160 -8.22 3.29 -9.05
CA LEU A 160 -7.92 4.33 -8.08
C LEU A 160 -7.53 5.64 -8.78
N GLY A 161 -6.74 5.61 -9.84
CA GLY A 161 -6.36 6.75 -10.67
C GLY A 161 -7.57 7.34 -11.40
N LEU A 162 -8.37 6.52 -12.07
CA LEU A 162 -9.56 6.94 -12.82
C LEU A 162 -10.64 7.54 -11.92
N SER A 163 -10.80 7.04 -10.70
CA SER A 163 -11.76 7.60 -9.74
C SER A 163 -11.43 9.03 -9.32
N ARG A 164 -10.20 9.48 -9.54
CA ARG A 164 -9.71 10.82 -9.16
C ARG A 164 -9.72 11.83 -10.28
N ASP A 165 -9.57 11.38 -11.51
CA ASP A 165 -9.59 12.25 -12.70
C ASP A 165 -11.02 12.64 -13.12
N GLN A 166 -12.06 12.27 -12.36
CA GLN A 166 -13.42 12.70 -12.65
C GLN A 166 -13.59 14.18 -12.32
N PRO A 167 -13.80 15.05 -13.35
CA PRO A 167 -14.06 16.47 -13.14
C PRO A 167 -15.42 16.64 -12.46
N GLY A 168 -15.43 16.96 -11.17
CA GLY A 168 -16.66 17.19 -10.43
C GLY A 168 -16.57 16.99 -8.92
N ARG A 169 -15.52 16.36 -8.41
CA ARG A 169 -15.25 16.30 -6.97
C ARG A 169 -14.24 17.38 -6.57
N ASN A 170 -14.72 18.61 -6.44
CA ASN A 170 -13.96 19.68 -5.80
C ASN A 170 -13.73 19.31 -4.34
N PHE A 171 -12.51 18.89 -4.02
CA PHE A 171 -12.06 18.88 -2.64
C PHE A 171 -11.89 20.33 -2.19
N PRO A 172 -12.44 20.73 -1.04
CA PRO A 172 -12.25 22.09 -0.56
C PRO A 172 -10.76 22.30 -0.29
N HIS A 173 -10.15 23.23 -1.02
CA HIS A 173 -8.89 23.82 -0.62
C HIS A 173 -9.10 24.49 0.72
N HIS A 174 -8.50 23.98 1.79
CA HIS A 174 -8.32 24.76 2.98
C HIS A 174 -7.18 25.76 2.69
N PRO A 175 -7.45 27.07 2.64
CA PRO A 175 -6.39 28.05 2.65
C PRO A 175 -5.72 27.99 4.02
N HIS A 176 -4.43 27.81 4.02
CA HIS A 176 -3.59 28.07 5.18
C HIS A 176 -3.56 29.59 5.37
N ASP A 177 -4.22 30.09 6.40
CA ASP A 177 -3.90 31.35 7.07
C ASP A 177 -3.03 31.05 8.30
#